data_5528ea8297b96f548db34e123da5a44b
#
_entry.id   5528ea8297b96f548db34e123da5a44b
#
_cell.length_a   1.000
_cell.length_b   1.000
_cell.length_c   1.000
_cell.angle_alpha   90.00
_cell.angle_beta   90.00
_cell.angle_gamma   90.00
#
_symmetry.space_group_name_H-M   'P 1'
#
loop_
_entity.id
_entity.type
_entity.pdbx_description
1 polymer ?
#
loop_
_entity_poly.entity_id
_entity_poly.type
_entity_poly.pdbx_seq_one_letter_code
_entity_poly.pdbx_strand_id
1 'polypeptide(L)'
;MNFCEFVKACHFASFKHRNQRRKNADIPYINHPLEVAYILSAAGVEDVATLCAAVLHDTVEDTDTSRDELLKEFGEEVTAIIEECSDDKSLGKIERKRQQIVHSAHCSPKAKLVKIADKISNNKSLIVEPIWPAARILGYGLWSNEVFKKIRGV
;
A
#
# COMPACT_ATOMS: atom_id res chain seq x y z
N MET A 1 -7.63 -15.99 14.04
CA MET A 1 -7.19 -15.49 12.72
C MET A 1 -7.94 -16.26 11.65
N ASN A 2 -8.68 -15.61 10.78
CA ASN A 2 -9.27 -16.29 9.62
C ASN A 2 -8.24 -16.36 8.49
N PHE A 3 -7.38 -17.35 8.56
CA PHE A 3 -6.32 -17.61 7.58
C PHE A 3 -6.84 -17.70 6.14
N CYS A 4 -8.07 -18.21 5.97
CA CYS A 4 -8.70 -18.35 4.66
C CYS A 4 -8.94 -16.98 3.98
N GLU A 5 -9.35 -15.96 4.74
CA GLU A 5 -9.54 -14.61 4.20
C GLU A 5 -8.24 -13.98 3.71
N PHE A 6 -7.17 -14.14 4.47
CA PHE A 6 -5.86 -13.64 4.05
C PHE A 6 -5.36 -14.35 2.78
N VAL A 7 -5.49 -15.68 2.70
CA VAL A 7 -5.12 -16.43 1.49
C VAL A 7 -5.98 -16.02 0.30
N LYS A 8 -7.28 -15.77 0.50
CA LYS A 8 -8.19 -15.24 -0.52
C LYS A 8 -7.70 -13.88 -1.03
N ALA A 9 -7.29 -12.97 -0.14
CA ALA A 9 -6.75 -11.66 -0.53
C ALA A 9 -5.46 -11.80 -1.35
N CYS A 10 -4.54 -12.68 -0.95
CA CYS A 10 -3.32 -12.97 -1.71
C CYS A 10 -3.64 -13.51 -3.11
N HIS A 11 -4.57 -14.45 -3.22
CA HIS A 11 -4.99 -15.01 -4.51
C HIS A 11 -5.61 -13.92 -5.40
N PHE A 12 -6.54 -13.12 -4.87
CA PHE A 12 -7.17 -12.02 -5.58
C PHE A 12 -6.13 -11.00 -6.10
N ALA A 13 -5.27 -10.50 -5.22
CA ALA A 13 -4.23 -9.55 -5.60
C ALA A 13 -3.28 -10.12 -6.66
N SER A 14 -2.87 -11.39 -6.53
CA SER A 14 -2.00 -12.05 -7.51
C SER A 14 -2.63 -12.13 -8.90
N PHE A 15 -3.94 -12.41 -8.95
CA PHE A 15 -4.69 -12.43 -10.21
C PHE A 15 -4.82 -11.03 -10.82
N LYS A 16 -5.17 -10.02 -10.02
CA LYS A 16 -5.31 -8.64 -10.51
C LYS A 16 -3.98 -8.05 -11.00
N HIS A 17 -2.89 -8.31 -10.31
CA HIS A 17 -1.55 -7.82 -10.67
C HIS A 17 -0.75 -8.76 -11.61
N ARG A 18 -1.32 -9.84 -12.13
CA ARG A 18 -0.61 -10.90 -12.89
C ARG A 18 0.24 -10.40 -14.07
N ASN A 19 -0.19 -9.32 -14.71
CA ASN A 19 0.48 -8.74 -15.87
C ASN A 19 1.37 -7.53 -15.52
N GLN A 20 1.43 -7.15 -14.25
CA GLN A 20 2.20 -5.98 -13.81
C GLN A 20 3.59 -6.37 -13.33
N ARG A 21 4.53 -5.45 -13.56
CA ARG A 21 5.93 -5.57 -13.12
C ARG A 21 6.31 -4.32 -12.32
N ARG A 22 7.24 -4.49 -11.38
CA ARG A 22 7.91 -3.36 -10.72
C ARG A 22 8.72 -2.57 -11.77
N LYS A 23 9.08 -1.33 -11.44
CA LYS A 23 9.82 -0.44 -12.37
C LYS A 23 11.17 -0.98 -12.81
N ASN A 24 11.75 -1.92 -12.09
CA ASN A 24 12.95 -2.69 -12.46
C ASN A 24 12.60 -4.00 -13.19
N ALA A 25 11.71 -3.92 -14.11
CA ALA A 25 11.26 -4.79 -15.20
C ALA A 25 10.95 -6.27 -14.92
N ASP A 26 11.77 -7.01 -14.19
CA ASP A 26 11.63 -8.48 -14.11
C ASP A 26 10.91 -8.99 -12.85
N ILE A 27 10.67 -8.11 -11.88
CA ILE A 27 10.01 -8.48 -10.62
C ILE A 27 8.49 -8.35 -10.75
N PRO A 28 7.70 -9.43 -10.54
CA PRO A 28 6.24 -9.34 -10.49
C PRO A 28 5.77 -8.31 -9.46
N TYR A 29 4.76 -7.50 -9.84
CA TYR A 29 4.28 -6.43 -8.96
C TYR A 29 3.75 -6.95 -7.63
N ILE A 30 3.13 -8.13 -7.62
CA ILE A 30 2.57 -8.77 -6.42
C ILE A 30 3.58 -8.93 -5.27
N ASN A 31 4.88 -8.97 -5.56
CA ASN A 31 5.91 -9.06 -4.53
C ASN A 31 5.86 -7.87 -3.56
N HIS A 32 5.49 -6.66 -4.07
CA HIS A 32 5.36 -5.48 -3.23
C HIS A 32 4.20 -5.57 -2.23
N PRO A 33 2.94 -5.82 -2.61
CA PRO A 33 1.85 -5.99 -1.64
C PRO A 33 2.11 -7.11 -0.63
N LEU A 34 2.72 -8.21 -1.06
CA LEU A 34 3.10 -9.28 -0.14
C LEU A 34 4.20 -8.85 0.84
N GLU A 35 5.18 -8.05 0.40
CA GLU A 35 6.20 -7.48 1.30
C GLU A 35 5.57 -6.51 2.29
N VAL A 36 4.59 -5.70 1.88
CA VAL A 36 3.85 -4.80 2.78
C VAL A 36 3.15 -5.58 3.89
N ALA A 37 2.44 -6.65 3.55
CA ALA A 37 1.81 -7.53 4.54
C ALA A 37 2.84 -8.24 5.44
N TYR A 38 3.97 -8.67 4.88
CA TYR A 38 5.06 -9.27 5.64
C TYR A 38 5.66 -8.29 6.66
N ILE A 39 5.91 -7.02 6.28
CA ILE A 39 6.42 -5.99 7.19
C ILE A 39 5.48 -5.81 8.38
N LEU A 40 4.17 -5.75 8.15
CA LEU A 40 3.17 -5.63 9.22
C LEU A 40 3.15 -6.85 10.13
N SER A 41 3.11 -8.04 9.56
CA SER A 41 3.10 -9.28 10.33
C SER A 41 4.38 -9.45 11.16
N ALA A 42 5.54 -9.11 10.60
CA ALA A 42 6.83 -9.12 11.31
C ALA A 42 6.89 -8.08 12.45
N ALA A 43 6.11 -7.01 12.35
CA ALA A 43 5.93 -6.01 13.41
C ALA A 43 4.88 -6.42 14.47
N GLY A 44 4.30 -7.62 14.37
CA GLY A 44 3.32 -8.14 15.33
C GLY A 44 1.87 -7.77 15.03
N VAL A 45 1.56 -7.27 13.84
CA VAL A 45 0.17 -7.02 13.41
C VAL A 45 -0.48 -8.36 13.07
N GLU A 46 -1.50 -8.75 13.83
CA GLU A 46 -2.26 -9.99 13.65
C GLU A 46 -3.68 -9.76 13.14
N ASP A 47 -4.10 -8.50 13.01
CA ASP A 47 -5.42 -8.13 12.52
C ASP A 47 -5.60 -8.49 11.04
N VAL A 48 -6.51 -9.42 10.76
CA VAL A 48 -6.71 -9.98 9.41
C VAL A 48 -7.17 -8.93 8.42
N ALA A 49 -8.04 -7.99 8.83
CA ALA A 49 -8.52 -6.94 7.94
C ALA A 49 -7.36 -6.02 7.49
N THR A 50 -6.47 -5.65 8.42
CA THR A 50 -5.26 -4.86 8.11
C THR A 50 -4.32 -5.62 7.17
N LEU A 51 -4.08 -6.91 7.40
CA LEU A 51 -3.21 -7.72 6.53
C LEU A 51 -3.82 -7.95 5.14
N CYS A 52 -5.13 -8.16 5.04
CA CYS A 52 -5.84 -8.22 3.76
C CYS A 52 -5.74 -6.89 3.01
N ALA A 53 -6.01 -5.77 3.70
CA ALA A 53 -5.88 -4.45 3.11
C ALA A 53 -4.44 -4.17 2.63
N ALA A 54 -3.42 -4.63 3.37
CA ALA A 54 -2.02 -4.51 2.96
C ALA A 54 -1.72 -5.24 1.64
N VAL A 55 -2.29 -6.41 1.42
CA VAL A 55 -2.13 -7.15 0.16
C VAL A 55 -2.95 -6.53 -0.98
N LEU A 56 -4.06 -5.88 -0.68
CA LEU A 56 -5.01 -5.36 -1.65
C LEU A 56 -4.84 -3.86 -1.95
N HIS A 57 -4.00 -3.13 -1.21
CA HIS A 57 -3.99 -1.65 -1.16
C HIS A 57 -3.82 -0.96 -2.53
N ASP A 58 -3.09 -1.57 -3.44
CA ASP A 58 -2.83 -1.02 -4.78
C ASP A 58 -3.81 -1.53 -5.85
N THR A 59 -4.72 -2.45 -5.53
CA THR A 59 -5.61 -3.05 -6.54
C THR A 59 -6.55 -2.03 -7.17
N VAL A 60 -7.14 -1.13 -6.39
CA VAL A 60 -8.03 -0.08 -6.90
C VAL A 60 -7.27 0.94 -7.73
N GLU A 61 -6.05 1.29 -7.32
CA GLU A 61 -5.26 2.28 -8.04
C GLU A 61 -4.68 1.75 -9.35
N ASP A 62 -4.20 0.52 -9.35
CA ASP A 62 -3.31 0.03 -10.38
C ASP A 62 -3.91 -1.10 -11.23
N THR A 63 -5.17 -1.49 -10.98
CA THR A 63 -5.89 -2.50 -11.76
C THR A 63 -7.31 -2.05 -12.12
N ASP A 64 -8.09 -2.94 -12.69
CA ASP A 64 -9.52 -2.76 -12.98
C ASP A 64 -10.45 -3.05 -11.78
N THR A 65 -9.89 -3.19 -10.57
CA THR A 65 -10.66 -3.51 -9.37
C THR A 65 -11.55 -2.33 -8.96
N SER A 66 -12.85 -2.57 -8.83
CA SER A 66 -13.78 -1.57 -8.34
C SER A 66 -13.99 -1.67 -6.83
N ARG A 67 -14.50 -0.57 -6.23
CA ARG A 67 -14.94 -0.56 -4.84
C ARG A 67 -16.00 -1.63 -4.57
N ASP A 68 -16.98 -1.77 -5.46
CA ASP A 68 -18.07 -2.73 -5.29
C ASP A 68 -17.58 -4.18 -5.32
N GLU A 69 -16.56 -4.47 -6.14
CA GLU A 69 -15.90 -5.77 -6.17
C GLU A 69 -15.21 -6.06 -4.82
N LEU A 70 -14.46 -5.11 -4.27
CA LEU A 70 -13.82 -5.27 -2.96
C LEU A 70 -14.85 -5.44 -1.84
N LEU A 71 -15.89 -4.63 -1.85
CA LEU A 71 -16.96 -4.70 -0.86
C LEU A 71 -17.63 -6.07 -0.85
N LYS A 72 -17.93 -6.61 -2.02
CA LYS A 72 -18.53 -7.94 -2.18
C LYS A 72 -17.60 -9.06 -1.72
N GLU A 73 -16.31 -8.96 -2.05
CA GLU A 73 -15.34 -10.03 -1.79
C GLU A 73 -14.76 -10.00 -0.38
N PHE A 74 -14.54 -8.81 0.19
CA PHE A 74 -13.78 -8.61 1.44
C PHE A 74 -14.53 -7.81 2.52
N GLY A 75 -15.73 -7.30 2.22
CA GLY A 75 -16.55 -6.55 3.16
C GLY A 75 -16.11 -5.10 3.41
N GLU A 76 -16.92 -4.39 4.20
CA GLU A 76 -16.78 -2.95 4.40
C GLU A 76 -15.46 -2.56 5.06
N GLU A 77 -15.03 -3.30 6.09
CA GLU A 77 -13.85 -2.95 6.87
C GLU A 77 -12.57 -2.94 6.02
N VAL A 78 -12.33 -4.00 5.26
CA VAL A 78 -11.16 -4.11 4.37
C VAL A 78 -11.22 -3.05 3.28
N THR A 79 -12.41 -2.85 2.69
CA THR A 79 -12.62 -1.86 1.62
C THR A 79 -12.34 -0.44 2.12
N ALA A 80 -12.84 -0.07 3.30
CA ALA A 80 -12.61 1.24 3.89
C ALA A 80 -11.11 1.52 4.13
N ILE A 81 -10.36 0.53 4.64
CA ILE A 81 -8.90 0.67 4.83
C ILE A 81 -8.20 0.92 3.50
N ILE A 82 -8.58 0.21 2.43
CA ILE A 82 -8.01 0.36 1.09
C ILE A 82 -8.32 1.75 0.54
N GLU A 83 -9.56 2.24 0.68
CA GLU A 83 -9.95 3.58 0.23
C GLU A 83 -9.13 4.68 0.91
N GLU A 84 -8.90 4.57 2.22
CA GLU A 84 -8.04 5.50 2.96
C GLU A 84 -6.56 5.45 2.51
N CYS A 85 -6.12 4.33 1.94
CA CYS A 85 -4.78 4.18 1.38
C CYS A 85 -4.66 4.72 -0.04
N SER A 86 -5.75 4.71 -0.81
CA SER A 86 -5.77 5.03 -2.23
C SER A 86 -5.66 6.53 -2.51
N ASP A 87 -5.00 6.86 -3.62
CA ASP A 87 -4.82 8.23 -4.10
C ASP A 87 -5.90 8.59 -5.14
N ASP A 88 -6.31 9.86 -5.15
CA ASP A 88 -7.11 10.41 -6.24
C ASP A 88 -6.24 10.60 -7.49
N LYS A 89 -6.37 9.70 -8.45
CA LYS A 89 -5.61 9.75 -9.71
C LYS A 89 -6.04 10.86 -10.68
N SER A 90 -7.16 11.53 -10.43
CA SER A 90 -7.54 12.73 -11.18
C SER A 90 -6.59 13.91 -10.91
N LEU A 91 -5.91 13.88 -9.76
CA LEU A 91 -4.97 14.93 -9.36
C LEU A 91 -3.58 14.72 -9.98
N GLY A 92 -2.89 15.83 -10.25
CA GLY A 92 -1.49 15.80 -10.66
C GLY A 92 -0.57 15.22 -9.57
N LYS A 93 0.58 14.67 -9.99
CA LYS A 93 1.52 13.96 -9.10
C LYS A 93 1.96 14.77 -7.86
N ILE A 94 2.20 16.07 -8.01
CA ILE A 94 2.64 16.92 -6.89
C ILE A 94 1.50 17.08 -5.89
N GLU A 95 0.28 17.33 -6.38
CA GLU A 95 -0.88 17.49 -5.52
C GLU A 95 -1.24 16.18 -4.80
N ARG A 96 -1.20 15.02 -5.46
CA ARG A 96 -1.37 13.72 -4.81
C ARG A 96 -0.43 13.54 -3.63
N LYS A 97 0.86 13.84 -3.83
CA LYS A 97 1.86 13.75 -2.75
C LYS A 97 1.56 14.69 -1.58
N ARG A 98 1.07 15.90 -1.88
CA ARG A 98 0.65 16.86 -0.87
C ARG A 98 -0.56 16.37 -0.10
N GLN A 99 -1.57 15.85 -0.80
CA GLN A 99 -2.78 15.29 -0.21
C GLN A 99 -2.46 14.08 0.67
N GLN A 100 -1.54 13.20 0.28
CA GLN A 100 -1.10 12.11 1.14
C GLN A 100 -0.55 12.58 2.48
N ILE A 101 0.24 13.66 2.52
CA ILE A 101 0.73 14.23 3.79
C ILE A 101 -0.43 14.71 4.66
N VAL A 102 -1.40 15.42 4.07
CA VAL A 102 -2.55 15.98 4.82
C VAL A 102 -3.47 14.88 5.31
N HIS A 103 -3.88 13.97 4.42
CA HIS A 103 -4.84 12.91 4.73
C HIS A 103 -4.28 11.87 5.70
N SER A 104 -2.98 11.61 5.68
CA SER A 104 -2.35 10.62 6.56
C SER A 104 -2.59 10.89 8.05
N ALA A 105 -2.78 12.14 8.46
CA ALA A 105 -3.10 12.49 9.85
C ALA A 105 -4.48 11.97 10.27
N HIS A 106 -5.42 11.90 9.33
CA HIS A 106 -6.83 11.60 9.57
C HIS A 106 -7.24 10.15 9.25
N CYS A 107 -6.34 9.36 8.67
CA CYS A 107 -6.59 7.95 8.41
C CYS A 107 -6.82 7.16 9.71
N SER A 108 -7.59 6.08 9.60
CA SER A 108 -7.74 5.10 10.68
C SER A 108 -6.40 4.51 11.11
N PRO A 109 -6.26 4.00 12.34
CA PRO A 109 -5.05 3.31 12.77
C PRO A 109 -4.61 2.19 11.82
N LYS A 110 -5.57 1.40 11.30
CA LYS A 110 -5.30 0.32 10.36
C LYS A 110 -4.74 0.82 9.02
N ALA A 111 -5.34 1.85 8.43
CA ALA A 111 -4.84 2.46 7.20
C ALA A 111 -3.46 3.11 7.39
N LYS A 112 -3.22 3.73 8.55
CA LYS A 112 -1.89 4.28 8.90
C LYS A 112 -0.82 3.21 8.92
N LEU A 113 -1.10 2.03 9.49
CA LEU A 113 -0.17 0.89 9.49
C LEU A 113 0.16 0.44 8.07
N VAL A 114 -0.85 0.29 7.20
CA VAL A 114 -0.65 -0.07 5.79
C VAL A 114 0.21 0.97 5.07
N LYS A 115 -0.10 2.27 5.24
CA LYS A 115 0.69 3.37 4.64
C LYS A 115 2.15 3.39 5.11
N ILE A 116 2.41 3.11 6.39
CA ILE A 116 3.78 3.01 6.92
C ILE A 116 4.52 1.86 6.23
N ALA A 117 3.93 0.68 6.20
CA ALA A 117 4.55 -0.51 5.62
C ALA A 117 4.79 -0.35 4.11
N ASP A 118 3.86 0.27 3.36
CA ASP A 118 4.04 0.63 1.96
C ASP A 118 5.26 1.54 1.76
N LYS A 119 5.38 2.61 2.54
CA LYS A 119 6.53 3.53 2.43
C LYS A 119 7.85 2.86 2.81
N ILE A 120 7.85 1.96 3.79
CA ILE A 120 9.04 1.17 4.17
C ILE A 120 9.47 0.28 2.99
N SER A 121 8.55 -0.50 2.41
CA SER A 121 8.82 -1.37 1.27
C SER A 121 9.35 -0.58 0.06
N ASN A 122 8.70 0.54 -0.28
CA ASN A 122 9.11 1.38 -1.39
C ASN A 122 10.49 2.03 -1.18
N ASN A 123 10.78 2.57 0.02
CA ASN A 123 12.09 3.15 0.32
C ASN A 123 13.19 2.09 0.30
N LYS A 124 12.93 0.90 0.88
CA LYS A 124 13.86 -0.23 0.85
C LYS A 124 14.21 -0.63 -0.58
N SER A 125 13.21 -0.76 -1.45
CA SER A 125 13.44 -1.08 -2.88
C SER A 125 14.32 -0.05 -3.58
N LEU A 126 14.13 1.25 -3.29
CA LEU A 126 14.93 2.33 -3.89
C LEU A 126 16.37 2.37 -3.38
N ILE A 127 16.65 1.88 -2.18
CA ILE A 127 18.00 1.80 -1.61
C ILE A 127 18.74 0.59 -2.17
N VAL A 128 18.08 -0.57 -2.22
CA VAL A 128 18.68 -1.84 -2.66
C VAL A 128 18.89 -1.86 -4.15
N GLU A 129 17.93 -1.36 -4.92
CA GLU A 129 17.96 -1.32 -6.39
C GLU A 129 17.63 0.09 -6.87
N PRO A 130 18.60 1.01 -6.88
CA PRO A 130 18.37 2.41 -7.23
C PRO A 130 18.13 2.57 -8.74
N ILE A 131 16.85 2.58 -9.13
CA ILE A 131 16.41 2.79 -10.52
C ILE A 131 16.21 4.25 -10.90
N TRP A 132 16.34 5.17 -9.92
CA TRP A 132 16.17 6.60 -10.12
C TRP A 132 17.46 7.36 -9.82
N PRO A 133 17.65 8.56 -10.39
CA PRO A 133 18.72 9.45 -9.97
C PRO A 133 18.69 9.74 -8.49
N ALA A 134 19.87 9.87 -7.87
CA ALA A 134 20.02 10.06 -6.41
C ALA A 134 19.15 11.20 -5.85
N ALA A 135 19.08 12.35 -6.56
CA ALA A 135 18.23 13.47 -6.14
C ALA A 135 16.74 13.10 -6.05
N ARG A 136 16.25 12.22 -6.94
CA ARG A 136 14.85 11.75 -6.93
C ARG A 136 14.61 10.76 -5.79
N ILE A 137 15.57 9.90 -5.48
CA ILE A 137 15.52 8.96 -4.35
C ILE A 137 15.48 9.76 -3.05
N LEU A 138 16.38 10.74 -2.89
CA LEU A 138 16.38 11.62 -1.73
C LEU A 138 15.05 12.37 -1.57
N GLY A 139 14.53 12.95 -2.65
CA GLY A 139 13.23 13.65 -2.64
C GLY A 139 12.06 12.73 -2.27
N TYR A 140 12.09 11.44 -2.65
CA TYR A 140 11.11 10.46 -2.22
C TYR A 140 11.22 10.14 -0.73
N GLY A 141 12.45 9.96 -0.22
CA GLY A 141 12.70 9.71 1.20
C GLY A 141 12.25 10.89 2.09
N LEU A 142 12.56 12.13 1.69
CA LEU A 142 12.11 13.32 2.39
C LEU A 142 10.58 13.44 2.43
N TRP A 143 9.92 13.21 1.30
CA TRP A 143 8.46 13.18 1.26
C TRP A 143 7.86 12.06 2.13
N SER A 144 8.41 10.85 2.10
CA SER A 144 7.98 9.75 2.96
C SER A 144 8.11 10.10 4.44
N ASN A 145 9.18 10.82 4.83
CA ASN A 145 9.38 11.29 6.19
C ASN A 145 8.30 12.29 6.63
N GLU A 146 7.85 13.18 5.75
CA GLU A 146 6.73 14.09 6.05
C GLU A 146 5.42 13.31 6.28
N VAL A 147 5.15 12.25 5.52
CA VAL A 147 4.03 11.33 5.75
C VAL A 147 4.16 10.67 7.12
N PHE A 148 5.34 10.11 7.46
CA PHE A 148 5.58 9.47 8.75
C PHE A 148 5.37 10.41 9.94
N LYS A 149 5.77 11.69 9.84
CA LYS A 149 5.52 12.67 10.89
C LYS A 149 4.03 12.88 11.18
N LYS A 150 3.17 12.75 10.16
CA LYS A 150 1.71 12.89 10.31
C LYS A 150 1.02 11.65 10.86
N ILE A 151 1.63 10.49 10.70
CA ILE A 151 1.09 9.19 11.14
C ILE A 151 1.47 8.89 12.61
N ARG A 152 2.47 9.57 13.18
CA ARG A 152 2.95 9.35 14.56
C ARG A 152 1.81 9.30 15.58
N GLY A 153 1.91 8.32 16.52
CA GLY A 153 0.91 8.13 17.57
C GLY A 153 -0.09 7.00 17.32
N VAL A 154 0.22 6.10 16.39
CA VAL A 154 -0.53 4.85 16.14
C VAL A 154 0.08 3.73 16.97
#